data_c1bb760adf745805b3e02862cf37b9c4
#
_entry.id   c1bb760adf745805b3e02862cf37b9c4
#
_cell.length_a   1.000
_cell.length_b   1.000
_cell.length_c   1.000
_cell.angle_alpha   90.00
_cell.angle_beta   90.00
_cell.angle_gamma   90.00
#
_symmetry.space_group_name_H-M   'P 1'
#
loop_
_entity.id
_entity.type
_entity.pdbx_description
1 polymer ?
#
loop_
_entity_poly.entity_id
_entity_poly.type
_entity_poly.pdbx_seq_one_letter_code
_entity_poly.pdbx_strand_id
1 'polypeptide(L)'
;FMQFKIGPDMAICLIKAILFSMLSVFVVMPGLLMLFGPYMSKTKHRNFVPKISFVGRYAYKTRKIVPIVFAVVLVFAYHFQTQCPYAYGYGPIKTPVLNETQIADNMIDENFTKSNLVALVVPKNDDYRVEAAMIKELESHDEVDHTRGLSNIEAMDGYMLEDRLTSRQFSEMAGLDYELAQVVYTGYALENDEYGQVIGNFSNYSVPLIDMFLYVCDEVDSGIVSLDQDQIDDLHDAQTQMLSAKAQLQGADYNRILVYLNPSLQSGDEMYEFTDQMRTIARKYYPDGDIY
;
A
#
# COMPACT_ATOMS: atom_id res chain seq x y z
N PHE A 1 -10.17 -3.10 -18.54
CA PHE A 1 -8.82 -2.69 -18.94
C PHE A 1 -8.08 -2.27 -17.69
N MET A 2 -6.77 -2.59 -17.61
CA MET A 2 -5.95 -2.35 -16.40
C MET A 2 -5.99 -0.90 -15.96
N GLN A 3 -6.39 -0.65 -14.72
CA GLN A 3 -6.44 0.69 -14.10
C GLN A 3 -5.08 1.13 -13.53
N PHE A 4 -4.13 0.19 -13.35
CA PHE A 4 -2.78 0.51 -12.87
C PHE A 4 -1.92 1.17 -13.96
N LYS A 5 -1.18 2.22 -13.63
CA LYS A 5 -0.24 2.90 -14.53
C LYS A 5 0.77 1.96 -15.19
N ILE A 6 1.18 0.88 -14.52
CA ILE A 6 2.07 -0.15 -15.07
C ILE A 6 1.50 -0.82 -16.33
N GLY A 7 0.17 -1.03 -16.38
CA GLY A 7 -0.48 -1.66 -17.54
C GLY A 7 -0.32 -0.88 -18.84
N PRO A 8 -0.68 0.40 -18.89
CA PRO A 8 -0.44 1.26 -20.05
C PRO A 8 1.04 1.38 -20.43
N ASP A 9 1.94 1.50 -19.45
CA ASP A 9 3.39 1.61 -19.71
C ASP A 9 3.95 0.35 -20.34
N MET A 10 3.60 -0.83 -19.84
CA MET A 10 3.96 -2.11 -20.45
C MET A 10 3.38 -2.25 -21.86
N ALA A 11 2.13 -1.87 -22.07
CA ALA A 11 1.50 -1.92 -23.38
C ALA A 11 2.21 -1.02 -24.40
N ILE A 12 2.57 0.20 -24.01
CA ILE A 12 3.31 1.13 -24.86
C ILE A 12 4.70 0.58 -25.20
N CYS A 13 5.40 -0.02 -24.23
CA CYS A 13 6.70 -0.64 -24.48
C CYS A 13 6.59 -1.81 -25.45
N LEU A 14 5.59 -2.67 -25.30
CA LEU A 14 5.34 -3.79 -26.22
C LEU A 14 4.98 -3.32 -27.63
N ILE A 15 4.11 -2.31 -27.75
CA ILE A 15 3.77 -1.72 -29.06
C ILE A 15 5.01 -1.15 -29.75
N LYS A 16 5.84 -0.40 -29.03
CA LYS A 16 7.11 0.12 -29.57
C LYS A 16 8.02 -1.01 -30.03
N ALA A 17 8.19 -2.06 -29.24
CA ALA A 17 9.03 -3.20 -29.59
C ALA A 17 8.54 -3.90 -30.86
N ILE A 18 7.23 -4.11 -31.00
CA ILE A 18 6.62 -4.72 -32.19
C ILE A 18 6.82 -3.82 -33.42
N LEU A 19 6.58 -2.51 -33.30
CA LEU A 19 6.75 -1.56 -34.40
C LEU A 19 8.20 -1.49 -34.86
N PHE A 20 9.17 -1.42 -33.93
CA PHE A 20 10.59 -1.44 -34.27
C PHE A 20 11.02 -2.76 -34.91
N SER A 21 10.53 -3.88 -34.41
CA SER A 21 10.79 -5.19 -35.00
C SER A 21 10.24 -5.26 -36.43
N MET A 22 9.01 -4.82 -36.64
CA MET A 22 8.40 -4.79 -37.97
C MET A 22 9.15 -3.85 -38.93
N LEU A 23 9.50 -2.66 -38.48
CA LEU A 23 10.31 -1.70 -39.26
C LEU A 23 11.67 -2.30 -39.63
N SER A 24 12.34 -2.95 -38.67
CA SER A 24 13.61 -3.62 -38.90
C SER A 24 13.52 -4.71 -39.98
N VAL A 25 12.47 -5.54 -39.94
CA VAL A 25 12.25 -6.57 -40.95
C VAL A 25 11.99 -5.97 -42.33
N PHE A 26 11.15 -4.94 -42.44
CA PHE A 26 10.82 -4.33 -43.74
C PHE A 26 11.93 -3.49 -44.32
N VAL A 27 12.78 -2.85 -43.52
CA VAL A 27 13.85 -1.97 -43.99
C VAL A 27 15.18 -2.69 -44.05
N VAL A 28 15.59 -3.37 -42.99
CA VAL A 28 16.92 -3.98 -42.89
C VAL A 28 17.01 -5.26 -43.71
N MET A 29 15.95 -6.09 -43.69
CA MET A 29 15.98 -7.38 -44.37
C MET A 29 16.14 -7.25 -45.91
N PRO A 30 15.39 -6.43 -46.63
CA PRO A 30 15.59 -6.20 -48.06
C PRO A 30 16.96 -5.60 -48.35
N GLY A 31 17.44 -4.64 -47.51
CA GLY A 31 18.77 -4.05 -47.65
C GLY A 31 19.88 -5.10 -47.54
N LEU A 32 19.80 -5.96 -46.54
CA LEU A 32 20.72 -7.08 -46.38
C LEU A 32 20.66 -8.07 -47.53
N LEU A 33 19.46 -8.41 -48.01
CA LEU A 33 19.32 -9.30 -49.18
C LEU A 33 19.90 -8.71 -50.45
N MET A 34 19.74 -7.41 -50.67
CA MET A 34 20.38 -6.72 -51.82
C MET A 34 21.91 -6.70 -51.69
N LEU A 35 22.44 -6.49 -50.51
CA LEU A 35 23.87 -6.42 -50.25
C LEU A 35 24.52 -7.79 -50.32
N PHE A 36 23.93 -8.81 -49.77
CA PHE A 36 24.51 -10.18 -49.72
C PHE A 36 24.00 -11.09 -50.85
N GLY A 37 22.96 -10.72 -51.60
CA GLY A 37 22.41 -11.51 -52.69
C GLY A 37 23.44 -11.95 -53.72
N PRO A 38 24.35 -11.06 -54.21
CA PRO A 38 25.41 -11.45 -55.15
C PRO A 38 26.42 -12.49 -54.59
N TYR A 39 26.65 -12.45 -53.27
CA TYR A 39 27.52 -13.41 -52.60
C TYR A 39 26.83 -14.74 -52.39
N MET A 40 25.53 -14.73 -52.05
CA MET A 40 24.71 -15.93 -51.89
C MET A 40 24.53 -16.69 -53.21
N SER A 41 24.45 -16.00 -54.35
CA SER A 41 24.33 -16.63 -55.67
C SER A 41 25.60 -17.33 -56.15
N LYS A 42 26.77 -16.98 -55.58
CA LYS A 42 28.06 -17.62 -55.85
C LYS A 42 28.23 -18.92 -55.09
N THR A 43 27.55 -19.09 -53.97
CA THR A 43 27.60 -20.31 -53.16
C THR A 43 26.47 -21.25 -53.56
N LYS A 44 26.75 -22.19 -54.49
CA LYS A 44 25.77 -23.24 -54.85
C LYS A 44 25.69 -24.29 -53.73
N HIS A 45 24.76 -24.11 -52.82
CA HIS A 45 24.45 -25.14 -51.83
C HIS A 45 23.31 -26.03 -52.28
N ARG A 46 23.39 -27.30 -51.89
CA ARG A 46 22.33 -28.27 -52.08
C ARG A 46 21.08 -27.79 -51.25
N ASN A 47 19.93 -27.73 -51.92
CA ASN A 47 18.71 -27.31 -51.26
C ASN A 47 18.31 -28.35 -50.22
N PHE A 48 18.50 -28.01 -48.91
CA PHE A 48 18.08 -28.86 -47.78
C PHE A 48 16.58 -28.65 -47.43
N VAL A 49 15.96 -27.61 -47.99
CA VAL A 49 14.56 -27.33 -47.73
C VAL A 49 13.70 -28.24 -48.60
N PRO A 50 12.92 -29.17 -48.04
CA PRO A 50 12.00 -30.01 -48.83
C PRO A 50 10.96 -29.11 -49.53
N LYS A 51 10.50 -29.56 -50.69
CA LYS A 51 9.49 -28.81 -51.45
C LYS A 51 8.20 -28.67 -50.61
N ILE A 52 7.96 -27.48 -50.05
CA ILE A 52 6.85 -27.15 -49.14
C ILE A 52 5.53 -26.85 -49.94
N SER A 53 5.41 -27.33 -51.17
CA SER A 53 4.24 -27.12 -52.01
C SER A 53 2.95 -27.65 -51.36
N PHE A 54 3.08 -28.62 -50.46
CA PHE A 54 1.98 -29.15 -49.66
C PHE A 54 1.39 -28.07 -48.74
N VAL A 55 2.22 -27.32 -48.01
CA VAL A 55 1.79 -26.28 -47.07
C VAL A 55 1.06 -25.17 -47.81
N GLY A 56 1.56 -24.71 -48.95
CA GLY A 56 0.88 -23.72 -49.78
C GLY A 56 -0.49 -24.17 -50.28
N ARG A 57 -0.59 -25.42 -50.71
CA ARG A 57 -1.86 -26.00 -51.18
C ARG A 57 -2.88 -26.16 -50.03
N TYR A 58 -2.42 -26.55 -48.84
CA TYR A 58 -3.22 -26.65 -47.64
C TYR A 58 -3.71 -25.29 -47.18
N ALA A 59 -2.82 -24.29 -47.08
CA ALA A 59 -3.16 -22.90 -46.71
C ALA A 59 -4.20 -22.29 -47.68
N TYR A 60 -4.06 -22.57 -48.99
CA TYR A 60 -5.02 -22.08 -49.98
C TYR A 60 -6.40 -22.77 -49.83
N LYS A 61 -6.43 -24.06 -49.53
CA LYS A 61 -7.67 -24.83 -49.32
C LYS A 61 -8.40 -24.38 -48.05
N THR A 62 -7.66 -24.07 -47.00
CA THR A 62 -8.19 -23.70 -45.68
C THR A 62 -8.39 -22.20 -45.49
N ARG A 63 -8.02 -21.35 -46.48
CA ARG A 63 -8.03 -19.87 -46.37
C ARG A 63 -9.35 -19.25 -45.92
N LYS A 64 -10.50 -19.90 -46.15
CA LYS A 64 -11.81 -19.42 -45.69
C LYS A 64 -12.21 -20.00 -44.35
N ILE A 65 -11.74 -21.20 -44.02
CA ILE A 65 -12.10 -21.92 -42.80
C ILE A 65 -11.29 -21.38 -41.61
N VAL A 66 -9.97 -21.17 -41.80
CA VAL A 66 -9.05 -20.71 -40.75
C VAL A 66 -9.51 -19.39 -40.10
N PRO A 67 -9.87 -18.33 -40.84
CA PRO A 67 -10.35 -17.09 -40.22
C PRO A 67 -11.62 -17.26 -39.41
N ILE A 68 -12.56 -18.14 -39.88
CA ILE A 68 -13.81 -18.40 -39.16
C ILE A 68 -13.54 -19.14 -37.85
N VAL A 69 -12.69 -20.19 -37.89
CA VAL A 69 -12.29 -20.94 -36.70
C VAL A 69 -11.58 -20.01 -35.72
N PHE A 70 -10.67 -19.15 -36.23
CA PHE A 70 -9.96 -18.18 -35.41
C PHE A 70 -10.89 -17.16 -34.75
N ALA A 71 -11.88 -16.65 -35.48
CA ALA A 71 -12.90 -15.75 -34.93
C ALA A 71 -13.70 -16.42 -33.80
N VAL A 72 -14.10 -17.68 -33.99
CA VAL A 72 -14.80 -18.46 -32.96
C VAL A 72 -13.92 -18.66 -31.73
N VAL A 73 -12.63 -19.01 -31.90
CA VAL A 73 -11.67 -19.16 -30.80
C VAL A 73 -11.49 -17.85 -30.06
N LEU A 74 -11.44 -16.71 -30.77
CA LEU A 74 -11.35 -15.39 -30.14
C LEU A 74 -12.57 -15.07 -29.27
N VAL A 75 -13.78 -15.39 -29.71
CA VAL A 75 -14.99 -15.18 -28.92
C VAL A 75 -14.97 -16.04 -27.66
N PHE A 76 -14.56 -17.31 -27.78
CA PHE A 76 -14.39 -18.17 -26.61
C PHE A 76 -13.30 -17.65 -25.66
N ALA A 77 -12.15 -17.26 -26.19
CA ALA A 77 -11.08 -16.72 -25.39
C ALA A 77 -11.51 -15.44 -24.63
N TYR A 78 -12.26 -14.56 -25.30
CA TYR A 78 -12.81 -13.37 -24.66
C TYR A 78 -13.79 -13.74 -23.54
N HIS A 79 -14.69 -14.69 -23.77
CA HIS A 79 -15.63 -15.13 -22.74
C HIS A 79 -14.91 -15.73 -21.51
N PHE A 80 -13.92 -16.58 -21.72
CA PHE A 80 -13.14 -17.14 -20.60
C PHE A 80 -12.28 -16.10 -19.91
N GLN A 81 -11.77 -15.10 -20.64
CA GLN A 81 -11.00 -14.01 -20.04
C GLN A 81 -11.87 -13.15 -19.11
N THR A 82 -13.13 -12.92 -19.44
CA THR A 82 -14.05 -12.15 -18.58
C THR A 82 -14.44 -12.88 -17.30
N GLN A 83 -14.26 -14.20 -17.25
CA GLN A 83 -14.52 -15.01 -16.06
C GLN A 83 -13.26 -15.23 -15.20
N CYS A 84 -12.11 -14.70 -15.62
CA CYS A 84 -10.89 -14.83 -14.87
C CYS A 84 -10.95 -13.88 -13.64
N PRO A 85 -10.89 -14.40 -12.40
CA PRO A 85 -10.91 -13.55 -11.22
C PRO A 85 -9.65 -12.68 -11.21
N TYR A 86 -9.82 -11.38 -10.96
CA TYR A 86 -8.70 -10.49 -10.75
C TYR A 86 -8.10 -10.83 -9.38
N ALA A 87 -6.94 -11.47 -9.36
CA ALA A 87 -6.19 -11.69 -8.15
C ALA A 87 -5.51 -10.36 -7.76
N TYR A 88 -6.01 -9.71 -6.71
CA TYR A 88 -5.30 -8.62 -6.05
C TYR A 88 -4.31 -9.25 -5.08
N GLY A 89 -3.04 -9.14 -5.39
CA GLY A 89 -1.96 -9.57 -4.52
C GLY A 89 -0.80 -10.14 -5.33
N TYR A 90 0.37 -10.08 -4.75
CA TYR A 90 1.53 -10.84 -5.19
C TYR A 90 1.33 -12.32 -4.86
N GLY A 91 0.22 -12.89 -5.32
CA GLY A 91 0.02 -14.33 -5.24
C GLY A 91 1.21 -15.00 -5.94
N PRO A 92 1.86 -15.97 -5.31
CA PRO A 92 3.01 -16.61 -5.91
C PRO A 92 2.57 -17.20 -7.25
N ILE A 93 3.19 -16.75 -8.32
CA ILE A 93 3.10 -17.46 -9.59
C ILE A 93 3.60 -18.86 -9.29
N LYS A 94 2.69 -19.83 -9.25
CA LYS A 94 3.02 -21.24 -8.96
C LYS A 94 3.93 -21.74 -10.05
N THR A 95 5.22 -21.64 -9.83
CA THR A 95 6.23 -22.23 -10.69
C THR A 95 6.43 -23.70 -10.30
N PRO A 96 6.68 -24.60 -11.26
CA PRO A 96 6.91 -26.02 -10.96
C PRO A 96 8.11 -26.27 -10.03
N VAL A 97 9.05 -25.32 -10.00
CA VAL A 97 10.21 -25.32 -9.10
C VAL A 97 10.16 -24.04 -8.29
N LEU A 98 10.05 -24.19 -6.96
CA LEU A 98 10.07 -23.06 -6.04
C LEU A 98 11.47 -22.46 -5.99
N ASN A 99 11.56 -21.13 -6.07
CA ASN A 99 12.79 -20.41 -5.78
C ASN A 99 12.95 -20.20 -4.25
N GLU A 100 14.13 -19.74 -3.82
CA GLU A 100 14.43 -19.54 -2.40
C GLU A 100 13.45 -18.56 -1.73
N THR A 101 13.01 -17.52 -2.43
CA THR A 101 12.02 -16.56 -1.92
C THR A 101 10.67 -17.22 -1.69
N GLN A 102 10.21 -18.04 -2.64
CA GLN A 102 8.93 -18.76 -2.51
C GLN A 102 8.98 -19.82 -1.39
N ILE A 103 10.15 -20.43 -1.16
CA ILE A 103 10.34 -21.35 -0.03
C ILE A 103 10.26 -20.58 1.29
N ALA A 104 10.93 -19.43 1.37
CA ALA A 104 10.86 -18.55 2.55
C ALA A 104 9.44 -18.04 2.81
N ASP A 105 8.72 -17.60 1.78
CA ASP A 105 7.33 -17.16 1.86
C ASP A 105 6.42 -18.30 2.38
N ASN A 106 6.59 -19.52 1.86
CA ASN A 106 5.82 -20.66 2.35
C ASN A 106 6.14 -20.98 3.83
N MET A 107 7.40 -20.88 4.25
CA MET A 107 7.78 -21.07 5.65
C MET A 107 7.18 -19.98 6.56
N ILE A 108 7.10 -18.75 6.10
CA ILE A 108 6.43 -17.65 6.80
C ILE A 108 4.93 -17.95 6.88
N ASP A 109 4.30 -18.31 5.77
CA ASP A 109 2.87 -18.62 5.68
C ASP A 109 2.47 -19.82 6.56
N GLU A 110 3.36 -20.80 6.76
CA GLU A 110 3.12 -21.96 7.62
C GLU A 110 3.25 -21.64 9.11
N ASN A 111 4.09 -20.68 9.49
CA ASN A 111 4.37 -20.33 10.88
C ASN A 111 3.64 -19.07 11.35
N PHE A 112 3.26 -18.20 10.44
CA PHE A 112 2.54 -16.97 10.71
C PHE A 112 1.25 -16.95 9.90
N THR A 113 0.17 -16.53 10.50
CA THR A 113 -1.12 -16.41 9.80
C THR A 113 -1.00 -15.42 8.64
N LYS A 114 -1.49 -15.79 7.45
CA LYS A 114 -1.59 -14.85 6.33
C LYS A 114 -2.47 -13.69 6.72
N SER A 115 -1.92 -12.50 6.72
CA SER A 115 -2.70 -11.28 6.89
C SER A 115 -2.96 -10.64 5.53
N ASN A 116 -4.22 -10.48 5.18
CA ASN A 116 -4.59 -9.62 4.06
C ASN A 116 -4.58 -8.18 4.57
N LEU A 117 -3.60 -7.40 4.13
CA LEU A 117 -3.44 -6.01 4.56
C LEU A 117 -3.91 -5.07 3.45
N VAL A 118 -4.83 -4.19 3.80
CA VAL A 118 -5.27 -3.07 2.96
C VAL A 118 -4.93 -1.77 3.67
N ALA A 119 -4.40 -0.81 2.93
CA ALA A 119 -4.16 0.53 3.46
C ALA A 119 -5.28 1.46 3.02
N LEU A 120 -6.03 1.98 3.98
CA LEU A 120 -7.02 3.03 3.77
C LEU A 120 -6.33 4.38 4.01
N VAL A 121 -6.37 5.26 3.01
CA VAL A 121 -5.77 6.59 3.08
C VAL A 121 -6.89 7.62 3.15
N VAL A 122 -6.89 8.39 4.24
CA VAL A 122 -7.90 9.41 4.53
C VAL A 122 -7.24 10.77 4.70
N PRO A 123 -7.94 11.88 4.45
CA PRO A 123 -7.41 13.22 4.70
C PRO A 123 -6.97 13.37 6.14
N LYS A 124 -5.87 14.10 6.34
CA LYS A 124 -5.40 14.43 7.69
C LYS A 124 -6.45 15.26 8.42
N ASN A 125 -6.73 14.86 9.65
CA ASN A 125 -7.61 15.58 10.55
C ASN A 125 -6.89 15.71 11.91
N ASP A 126 -6.95 16.88 12.50
CA ASP A 126 -6.36 17.14 13.82
C ASP A 126 -7.27 16.63 14.95
N ASP A 127 -8.53 16.30 14.65
CA ASP A 127 -9.43 15.63 15.60
C ASP A 127 -9.38 14.09 15.41
N TYR A 128 -8.49 13.47 16.13
CA TYR A 128 -8.29 12.02 16.12
C TYR A 128 -9.51 11.19 16.56
N ARG A 129 -10.47 11.81 17.23
CA ARG A 129 -11.74 11.14 17.58
C ARG A 129 -12.52 10.72 16.33
N VAL A 130 -12.36 11.46 15.24
CA VAL A 130 -12.99 11.13 13.95
C VAL A 130 -12.38 9.83 13.40
N GLU A 131 -11.05 9.72 13.43
CA GLU A 131 -10.33 8.51 13.04
C GLU A 131 -10.69 7.33 13.95
N ALA A 132 -10.69 7.52 15.27
CA ALA A 132 -11.06 6.50 16.24
C ALA A 132 -12.48 5.98 16.04
N ALA A 133 -13.45 6.88 15.77
CA ALA A 133 -14.83 6.49 15.51
C ALA A 133 -14.97 5.69 14.21
N MET A 134 -14.25 6.06 13.16
CA MET A 134 -14.21 5.33 11.89
C MET A 134 -13.55 3.95 12.07
N ILE A 135 -12.43 3.86 12.77
CA ILE A 135 -11.75 2.60 13.08
C ILE A 135 -12.70 1.66 13.81
N LYS A 136 -13.40 2.15 14.81
CA LYS A 136 -14.39 1.36 15.57
C LYS A 136 -15.53 0.85 14.70
N GLU A 137 -16.00 1.63 13.72
CA GLU A 137 -17.02 1.18 12.76
C GLU A 137 -16.43 0.12 11.82
N LEU A 138 -15.20 0.30 11.32
CA LEU A 138 -14.51 -0.71 10.49
C LEU A 138 -14.32 -2.03 11.23
N GLU A 139 -13.90 -2.01 12.49
CA GLU A 139 -13.68 -3.21 13.32
C GLU A 139 -15.00 -3.89 13.73
N SER A 140 -16.14 -3.26 13.53
CA SER A 140 -17.44 -3.91 13.73
C SER A 140 -17.85 -4.87 12.62
N HIS A 141 -17.11 -4.88 11.51
CA HIS A 141 -17.35 -5.79 10.39
C HIS A 141 -16.58 -7.10 10.56
N ASP A 142 -17.25 -8.21 10.29
CA ASP A 142 -16.67 -9.56 10.46
C ASP A 142 -15.48 -9.83 9.51
N GLU A 143 -15.36 -9.04 8.44
CA GLU A 143 -14.28 -9.11 7.46
C GLU A 143 -12.98 -8.50 7.98
N VAL A 144 -13.05 -7.66 9.02
CA VAL A 144 -11.89 -7.00 9.62
C VAL A 144 -11.43 -7.78 10.85
N ASP A 145 -10.16 -8.18 10.84
CA ASP A 145 -9.54 -8.80 12.01
C ASP A 145 -9.14 -7.74 13.05
N HIS A 146 -8.38 -6.75 12.62
CA HIS A 146 -8.01 -5.58 13.41
C HIS A 146 -7.54 -4.45 12.51
N THR A 147 -7.42 -3.24 13.07
CA THR A 147 -6.88 -2.08 12.36
C THR A 147 -5.69 -1.49 13.11
N ARG A 148 -4.86 -0.72 12.38
CA ARG A 148 -3.81 0.11 12.96
C ARG A 148 -3.85 1.48 12.31
N GLY A 149 -4.30 2.44 13.06
CA GLY A 149 -4.23 3.86 12.78
C GLY A 149 -3.51 4.56 13.93
N LEU A 150 -3.30 5.85 13.81
CA LEU A 150 -2.64 6.61 14.87
C LEU A 150 -3.50 6.64 16.15
N SER A 151 -4.82 6.65 15.99
CA SER A 151 -5.80 6.74 17.10
C SER A 151 -5.99 5.45 17.91
N ASN A 152 -5.45 4.31 17.47
CA ASN A 152 -5.55 3.04 18.20
C ASN A 152 -4.19 2.39 18.53
N ILE A 153 -3.12 3.19 18.51
CA ILE A 153 -1.83 2.73 19.01
C ILE A 153 -1.79 2.92 20.52
N GLU A 154 -1.62 1.83 21.24
CA GLU A 154 -1.39 1.87 22.69
C GLU A 154 0.01 2.40 22.98
N ALA A 155 0.08 3.42 23.84
CA ALA A 155 1.32 4.04 24.27
C ALA A 155 1.86 3.36 25.53
N MET A 156 1.13 3.46 26.64
CA MET A 156 1.53 2.94 27.95
C MET A 156 0.28 2.80 28.85
N ASP A 157 0.25 1.76 29.67
CA ASP A 157 -0.76 1.54 30.71
C ASP A 157 -2.22 1.59 30.21
N GLY A 158 -2.46 1.13 28.96
CA GLY A 158 -3.78 1.13 28.35
C GLY A 158 -4.22 2.48 27.76
N TYR A 159 -3.38 3.51 27.82
CA TYR A 159 -3.63 4.77 27.13
C TYR A 159 -3.20 4.67 25.67
N MET A 160 -4.03 5.20 24.78
CA MET A 160 -3.69 5.36 23.36
C MET A 160 -2.86 6.62 23.15
N LEU A 161 -2.04 6.66 22.11
CA LEU A 161 -1.19 7.82 21.77
C LEU A 161 -1.95 9.13 21.70
N GLU A 162 -3.22 9.04 21.38
CA GLU A 162 -4.10 10.19 21.14
C GLU A 162 -5.07 10.48 22.25
N ASP A 163 -5.06 9.68 23.30
CA ASP A 163 -5.86 9.96 24.48
C ASP A 163 -5.47 11.33 25.04
N ARG A 164 -6.47 12.16 25.25
CA ARG A 164 -6.27 13.47 25.83
C ARG A 164 -6.20 13.33 27.34
N LEU A 165 -5.03 13.51 27.89
CA LEU A 165 -4.79 13.44 29.32
C LEU A 165 -4.78 14.83 29.95
N THR A 166 -5.32 14.93 31.17
CA THR A 166 -5.13 16.08 32.03
C THR A 166 -3.77 16.00 32.71
N SER A 167 -3.26 17.11 33.24
CA SER A 167 -1.98 17.14 33.95
C SER A 167 -1.92 16.11 35.09
N ARG A 168 -3.06 15.82 35.74
CA ARG A 168 -3.12 14.80 36.78
C ARG A 168 -2.96 13.38 36.22
N GLN A 169 -3.70 13.05 35.18
CA GLN A 169 -3.60 11.73 34.53
C GLN A 169 -2.22 11.50 33.96
N PHE A 170 -1.63 12.53 33.34
CA PHE A 170 -0.27 12.46 32.83
C PHE A 170 0.76 12.27 33.95
N SER A 171 0.64 12.99 35.06
CA SER A 171 1.47 12.84 36.25
C SER A 171 1.43 11.41 36.81
N GLU A 172 0.22 10.83 36.92
CA GLU A 172 0.04 9.46 37.43
C GLU A 172 0.64 8.42 36.48
N MET A 173 0.44 8.58 35.16
CA MET A 173 0.96 7.68 34.13
C MET A 173 2.49 7.76 34.01
N ALA A 174 3.04 8.97 33.96
CA ALA A 174 4.48 9.17 33.78
C ALA A 174 5.30 9.09 35.09
N GLY A 175 4.64 8.90 36.23
CA GLY A 175 5.31 8.87 37.55
C GLY A 175 5.97 10.20 37.92
N LEU A 176 5.47 11.32 37.40
CA LEU A 176 5.99 12.65 37.66
C LEU A 176 5.24 13.33 38.81
N ASP A 177 5.91 14.26 39.47
CA ASP A 177 5.23 15.12 40.43
C ASP A 177 4.15 15.97 39.78
N TYR A 178 2.98 16.05 40.40
CA TYR A 178 1.84 16.78 39.86
C TYR A 178 2.13 18.27 39.60
N GLU A 179 2.93 18.91 40.47
CA GLU A 179 3.32 20.28 40.28
C GLU A 179 4.18 20.47 39.03
N LEU A 180 5.08 19.53 38.75
CA LEU A 180 5.88 19.52 37.54
C LEU A 180 5.00 19.31 36.29
N ALA A 181 4.08 18.37 36.33
CA ALA A 181 3.13 18.17 35.24
C ALA A 181 2.28 19.43 34.95
N GLN A 182 1.91 20.17 35.98
CA GLN A 182 1.19 21.45 35.80
C GLN A 182 2.05 22.51 35.10
N VAL A 183 3.35 22.60 35.43
CA VAL A 183 4.25 23.53 34.78
C VAL A 183 4.41 23.19 33.31
N VAL A 184 4.63 21.91 33.00
CA VAL A 184 4.76 21.41 31.62
C VAL A 184 3.49 21.70 30.80
N TYR A 185 2.29 21.42 31.36
CA TYR A 185 1.01 21.71 30.70
C TYR A 185 0.77 23.21 30.47
N THR A 186 1.25 24.05 31.41
CA THR A 186 1.17 25.50 31.27
C THR A 186 2.10 25.98 30.16
N GLY A 187 3.32 25.45 30.10
CA GLY A 187 4.29 25.73 29.04
C GLY A 187 3.76 25.37 27.67
N TYR A 188 3.24 24.14 27.51
CA TYR A 188 2.61 23.67 26.26
C TYR A 188 1.47 24.60 25.82
N ALA A 189 0.59 24.99 26.74
CA ALA A 189 -0.53 25.86 26.44
C ALA A 189 -0.09 27.29 26.03
N LEU A 190 1.04 27.76 26.55
CA LEU A 190 1.61 29.05 26.17
C LEU A 190 2.19 29.00 24.76
N GLU A 191 2.88 27.94 24.40
CA GLU A 191 3.50 27.78 23.07
C GLU A 191 2.48 27.56 21.96
N ASN A 192 1.35 26.91 22.30
CA ASN A 192 0.30 26.58 21.34
C ASN A 192 -0.88 27.55 21.32
N ASP A 193 -0.73 28.75 21.91
CA ASP A 193 -1.79 29.78 22.01
C ASP A 193 -3.06 29.30 22.73
N GLU A 194 -2.99 28.23 23.52
CA GLU A 194 -4.10 27.64 24.27
C GLU A 194 -4.20 28.13 25.72
N TYR A 195 -3.36 29.05 26.14
CA TYR A 195 -3.31 29.54 27.53
C TYR A 195 -4.65 30.05 28.05
N GLY A 196 -5.49 30.59 27.18
CA GLY A 196 -6.86 30.99 27.51
C GLY A 196 -7.76 29.85 28.01
N GLN A 197 -7.49 28.61 27.60
CA GLN A 197 -8.23 27.42 28.04
C GLN A 197 -7.78 26.96 29.43
N VAL A 198 -6.55 27.25 29.80
CA VAL A 198 -5.96 26.93 31.10
C VAL A 198 -6.47 27.88 32.20
N ILE A 199 -6.66 29.17 31.87
CA ILE A 199 -7.14 30.17 32.82
C ILE A 199 -8.58 29.87 33.20
N GLY A 200 -8.79 29.40 34.42
CA GLY A 200 -10.13 29.15 35.02
C GLY A 200 -10.59 27.69 34.92
N ASN A 201 -9.95 26.82 34.18
CA ASN A 201 -10.35 25.42 34.09
C ASN A 201 -9.17 24.45 33.91
N PHE A 202 -8.03 24.70 34.60
CA PHE A 202 -6.83 23.89 34.51
C PHE A 202 -7.08 22.39 34.76
N SER A 203 -7.99 22.06 35.65
CA SER A 203 -8.31 20.68 36.01
C SER A 203 -8.91 19.85 34.86
N ASN A 204 -9.50 20.52 33.85
CA ASN A 204 -10.12 19.89 32.70
C ASN A 204 -9.35 20.10 31.40
N TYR A 205 -8.28 20.91 31.44
CA TYR A 205 -7.42 21.08 30.29
C TYR A 205 -6.68 19.77 30.01
N SER A 206 -6.78 19.29 28.80
CA SER A 206 -6.21 18.01 28.39
C SER A 206 -5.53 18.14 27.02
N VAL A 207 -4.41 17.46 26.87
CA VAL A 207 -3.56 17.46 25.69
C VAL A 207 -3.42 16.02 25.20
N PRO A 208 -3.39 15.74 23.87
CA PRO A 208 -3.08 14.42 23.35
C PRO A 208 -1.75 13.92 23.92
N LEU A 209 -1.70 12.66 24.31
CA LEU A 209 -0.53 12.07 24.95
C LEU A 209 0.71 12.20 24.05
N ILE A 210 0.55 11.96 22.75
CA ILE A 210 1.64 12.08 21.78
C ILE A 210 2.23 13.51 21.74
N ASP A 211 1.38 14.53 21.73
CA ASP A 211 1.84 15.91 21.64
C ASP A 211 2.52 16.35 22.94
N MET A 212 1.95 15.93 24.07
CA MET A 212 2.54 16.21 25.37
C MET A 212 3.88 15.48 25.55
N PHE A 213 3.99 14.24 25.10
CA PHE A 213 5.21 13.47 25.17
C PHE A 213 6.34 14.11 24.33
N LEU A 214 6.03 14.49 23.08
CA LEU A 214 7.00 15.17 22.22
C LEU A 214 7.44 16.51 22.79
N TYR A 215 6.50 17.27 23.36
CA TYR A 215 6.80 18.52 24.05
C TYR A 215 7.75 18.32 25.25
N VAL A 216 7.51 17.27 26.06
CA VAL A 216 8.41 16.95 27.18
C VAL A 216 9.81 16.60 26.70
N CYS A 217 9.94 15.85 25.59
CA CYS A 217 11.23 15.53 24.98
C CYS A 217 11.98 16.82 24.59
N ASP A 218 11.30 17.76 23.93
CA ASP A 218 11.89 19.03 23.51
C ASP A 218 12.33 19.89 24.73
N GLU A 219 11.56 19.89 25.83
CA GLU A 219 11.88 20.59 27.07
C GLU A 219 13.07 19.97 27.81
N VAL A 220 13.23 18.64 27.76
CA VAL A 220 14.39 17.93 28.30
C VAL A 220 15.62 18.25 27.48
N ASP A 221 15.54 18.24 26.17
CA ASP A 221 16.62 18.59 25.25
C ASP A 221 17.06 20.05 25.42
N SER A 222 16.12 20.94 25.71
CA SER A 222 16.37 22.35 26.01
C SER A 222 16.97 22.58 27.40
N GLY A 223 17.05 21.55 28.25
CA GLY A 223 17.61 21.60 29.60
C GLY A 223 16.69 22.27 30.63
N ILE A 224 15.43 22.49 30.33
CA ILE A 224 14.41 23.04 31.23
C ILE A 224 13.97 21.99 32.24
N VAL A 225 13.86 20.75 31.80
CA VAL A 225 13.57 19.59 32.64
C VAL A 225 14.86 18.80 32.85
N SER A 226 15.25 18.56 34.12
CA SER A 226 16.44 17.78 34.45
C SER A 226 16.04 16.34 34.78
N LEU A 227 16.57 15.40 34.01
CA LEU A 227 16.42 13.96 34.21
C LEU A 227 17.80 13.30 34.35
N ASP A 228 17.84 12.10 34.91
CA ASP A 228 19.05 11.30 34.92
C ASP A 228 19.39 10.79 33.53
N GLN A 229 20.68 10.49 33.24
CA GLN A 229 21.11 10.09 31.89
C GLN A 229 20.38 8.85 31.36
N ASP A 230 20.15 7.86 32.22
CA ASP A 230 19.42 6.62 31.85
C ASP A 230 17.98 6.95 31.46
N GLN A 231 17.32 7.88 32.14
CA GLN A 231 15.96 8.35 31.84
C GLN A 231 15.91 9.14 30.53
N ILE A 232 16.94 9.92 30.23
CA ILE A 232 17.07 10.66 28.96
C ILE A 232 17.22 9.68 27.80
N ASP A 233 18.04 8.66 27.94
CA ASP A 233 18.27 7.65 26.91
C ASP A 233 16.98 6.84 26.63
N ASP A 234 16.25 6.42 27.67
CA ASP A 234 14.96 5.73 27.55
C ASP A 234 13.90 6.65 26.88
N LEU A 235 13.89 7.94 27.23
CA LEU A 235 12.98 8.93 26.63
C LEU A 235 13.24 9.12 25.14
N HIS A 236 14.53 9.24 24.74
CA HIS A 236 14.90 9.37 23.34
C HIS A 236 14.60 8.12 22.51
N ASP A 237 14.78 6.93 23.10
CA ASP A 237 14.40 5.68 22.44
C ASP A 237 12.88 5.61 22.20
N ALA A 238 12.09 5.98 23.21
CA ALA A 238 10.64 6.06 23.10
C ALA A 238 10.20 7.13 22.07
N GLN A 239 10.84 8.31 22.08
CA GLN A 239 10.60 9.38 21.09
C GLN A 239 10.87 8.89 19.66
N THR A 240 12.00 8.22 19.45
CA THR A 240 12.36 7.67 18.14
C THR A 240 11.33 6.66 17.64
N GLN A 241 10.87 5.76 18.51
CA GLN A 241 9.83 4.79 18.18
C GLN A 241 8.49 5.46 17.85
N MET A 242 8.08 6.45 18.64
CA MET A 242 6.85 7.19 18.47
C MET A 242 6.86 8.01 17.17
N LEU A 243 7.94 8.73 16.88
CA LEU A 243 8.11 9.50 15.65
C LEU A 243 8.12 8.57 14.42
N SER A 244 8.75 7.40 14.54
CA SER A 244 8.73 6.39 13.48
C SER A 244 7.33 5.86 13.22
N ALA A 245 6.55 5.57 14.26
CA ALA A 245 5.16 5.15 14.14
C ALA A 245 4.28 6.25 13.51
N LYS A 246 4.43 7.49 14.00
CA LYS A 246 3.75 8.66 13.44
C LYS A 246 4.08 8.85 11.96
N ALA A 247 5.35 8.80 11.57
CA ALA A 247 5.79 8.96 10.20
C ALA A 247 5.30 7.84 9.26
N GLN A 248 5.03 6.64 9.80
CA GLN A 248 4.47 5.54 9.03
C GLN A 248 2.96 5.69 8.80
N LEU A 249 2.25 6.30 9.71
CA LEU A 249 0.78 6.38 9.68
C LEU A 249 0.25 7.77 9.30
N GLN A 250 1.02 8.82 9.54
CA GLN A 250 0.63 10.20 9.23
C GLN A 250 1.56 10.83 8.21
N GLY A 251 1.00 11.27 7.08
CA GLY A 251 1.68 12.08 6.08
C GLY A 251 1.43 13.58 6.27
N ALA A 252 1.85 14.38 5.28
CA ALA A 252 1.62 15.82 5.30
C ALA A 252 0.12 16.16 5.16
N ASP A 253 -0.56 15.51 4.21
CA ASP A 253 -1.95 15.80 3.84
C ASP A 253 -2.92 14.66 4.15
N TYR A 254 -2.41 13.45 4.41
CA TYR A 254 -3.19 12.24 4.57
C TYR A 254 -2.69 11.39 5.73
N ASN A 255 -3.62 10.71 6.39
CA ASN A 255 -3.36 9.63 7.33
C ASN A 255 -3.55 8.28 6.65
N ARG A 256 -2.78 7.29 7.06
CA ARG A 256 -2.85 5.91 6.58
C ARG A 256 -3.31 5.00 7.71
N ILE A 257 -4.40 4.30 7.47
CA ILE A 257 -4.94 3.30 8.39
C ILE A 257 -4.70 1.93 7.75
N LEU A 258 -4.03 1.06 8.48
CA LEU A 258 -3.77 -0.31 8.06
C LEU A 258 -4.94 -1.17 8.54
N VAL A 259 -5.65 -1.77 7.59
CA VAL A 259 -6.80 -2.64 7.86
C VAL A 259 -6.37 -4.08 7.58
N TYR A 260 -6.30 -4.87 8.61
CA TYR A 260 -6.00 -6.30 8.52
C TYR A 260 -7.30 -7.06 8.33
N LEU A 261 -7.43 -7.70 7.19
CA LEU A 261 -8.63 -8.42 6.82
C LEU A 261 -8.52 -9.90 7.16
N ASN A 262 -9.65 -10.48 7.47
CA ASN A 262 -9.75 -11.91 7.76
C ASN A 262 -9.22 -12.73 6.57
N PRO A 263 -8.38 -13.77 6.81
CA PRO A 263 -7.83 -14.62 5.75
C PRO A 263 -8.86 -15.33 4.87
N SER A 264 -10.12 -15.39 5.31
CA SER A 264 -11.23 -15.95 4.53
C SER A 264 -11.60 -15.12 3.30
N LEU A 265 -11.29 -13.83 3.29
CA LEU A 265 -11.54 -12.91 2.18
C LEU A 265 -10.46 -13.09 1.09
N GLN A 266 -10.55 -14.15 0.31
CA GLN A 266 -9.56 -14.45 -0.73
C GLN A 266 -10.05 -14.24 -2.16
N SER A 267 -11.35 -14.04 -2.38
CA SER A 267 -11.89 -13.82 -3.73
C SER A 267 -11.72 -12.36 -4.16
N GLY A 268 -11.31 -12.16 -5.40
CA GLY A 268 -11.10 -10.81 -5.94
C GLY A 268 -12.37 -9.95 -5.93
N ASP A 269 -13.53 -10.56 -6.11
CA ASP A 269 -14.81 -9.84 -6.16
C ASP A 269 -15.29 -9.44 -4.76
N GLU A 270 -15.19 -10.33 -3.77
CA GLU A 270 -15.51 -10.02 -2.37
C GLU A 270 -14.58 -8.96 -1.79
N MET A 271 -13.28 -9.05 -2.08
CA MET A 271 -12.32 -8.05 -1.67
C MET A 271 -12.62 -6.68 -2.29
N TYR A 272 -13.02 -6.65 -3.57
CA TYR A 272 -13.39 -5.42 -4.25
C TYR A 272 -14.65 -4.79 -3.64
N GLU A 273 -15.67 -5.59 -3.37
CA GLU A 273 -16.90 -5.14 -2.74
C GLU A 273 -16.64 -4.59 -1.34
N PHE A 274 -15.82 -5.27 -0.55
CA PHE A 274 -15.47 -4.82 0.79
C PHE A 274 -14.63 -3.54 0.77
N THR A 275 -13.66 -3.40 -0.17
CA THR A 275 -12.91 -2.14 -0.30
C THR A 275 -13.80 -0.95 -0.67
N ASP A 276 -14.86 -1.16 -1.43
CA ASP A 276 -15.83 -0.10 -1.74
C ASP A 276 -16.71 0.24 -0.53
N GLN A 277 -17.06 -0.75 0.29
CA GLN A 277 -17.72 -0.53 1.59
C GLN A 277 -16.82 0.27 2.53
N MET A 278 -15.54 -0.08 2.68
CA MET A 278 -14.58 0.70 3.49
C MET A 278 -14.49 2.17 3.05
N ARG A 279 -14.45 2.41 1.72
CA ARG A 279 -14.50 3.78 1.20
C ARG A 279 -15.79 4.50 1.54
N THR A 280 -16.91 3.80 1.53
CA THR A 280 -18.21 4.37 1.89
C THR A 280 -18.27 4.75 3.37
N ILE A 281 -17.74 3.89 4.24
CA ILE A 281 -17.59 4.19 5.67
C ILE A 281 -16.69 5.41 5.86
N ALA A 282 -15.51 5.42 5.23
CA ALA A 282 -14.57 6.52 5.36
C ALA A 282 -15.15 7.87 4.89
N ARG A 283 -15.93 7.90 3.81
CA ARG A 283 -16.62 9.11 3.33
C ARG A 283 -17.65 9.64 4.30
N LYS A 284 -18.21 8.83 5.18
CA LYS A 284 -19.14 9.28 6.23
C LYS A 284 -18.41 10.16 7.25
N TYR A 285 -17.15 9.87 7.53
CA TYR A 285 -16.31 10.58 8.50
C TYR A 285 -15.48 11.70 7.86
N TYR A 286 -15.15 11.55 6.58
CA TYR A 286 -14.36 12.49 5.79
C TYR A 286 -15.11 12.89 4.50
N PRO A 287 -16.20 13.69 4.61
CA PRO A 287 -17.09 14.00 3.47
C PRO A 287 -16.43 14.86 2.40
N ASP A 288 -15.46 15.70 2.77
CA ASP A 288 -14.87 16.72 1.89
C ASP A 288 -13.51 16.31 1.31
N GLY A 289 -13.07 15.06 1.54
CA GLY A 289 -11.74 14.62 1.16
C GLY A 289 -11.71 13.44 0.20
N ASP A 290 -10.61 13.32 -0.54
CA ASP A 290 -10.34 12.16 -1.37
C ASP A 290 -9.90 10.97 -0.49
N ILE A 291 -10.51 9.81 -0.71
CA ILE A 291 -10.25 8.58 0.02
C ILE A 291 -9.70 7.55 -0.97
N TYR A 292 -8.55 6.99 -0.63
CA TYR A 292 -7.84 6.02 -1.46
C TYR A 292 -7.69 4.67 -0.78
#